data_7a318de69946b7230d9e029c00489fee
#
_entry.id   7a318de69946b7230d9e029c00489fee
#
_cell.length_a   1.000
_cell.length_b   1.000
_cell.length_c   1.000
_cell.angle_alpha   90.00
_cell.angle_beta   90.00
_cell.angle_gamma   90.00
#
_symmetry.space_group_name_H-M   'P 1'
#
loop_
_entity.id
_entity.type
_entity.pdbx_description
1 polymer ?
#
loop_
_entity_poly.entity_id
_entity_poly.type
_entity_poly.pdbx_seq_one_letter_code
_entity_poly.pdbx_strand_id
1 'polypeptide(L)'
;ISCASSTFSFLLINIMFFKIQAYCFFCILSAILSFSIFIISMIGAKFESREPMIFRGFIVAISVLLGGLIWSTNVDPSNAIDVANPTENVSPIITTSSSPQKVKFAKFLSANNIVMYSAYWCPHCHDQKQLFGKEAVKELKVVECAKDGKDNDYELCQTKGISGFPSWEINGEIISGTRDLNELATKTNYQGDLNF
;
A
#
# COMPACT_ATOMS: atom_id res chain seq x y z
N ILE A 1 -7.13 25.49 20.10
CA ILE A 1 -6.70 24.07 19.98
C ILE A 1 -7.87 23.20 19.49
N SER A 2 -9.08 23.30 20.08
CA SER A 2 -10.26 22.49 19.70
C SER A 2 -10.70 22.71 18.24
N CYS A 3 -10.64 23.94 17.73
CA CYS A 3 -11.02 24.29 16.35
C CYS A 3 -10.07 23.65 15.31
N ALA A 4 -8.77 23.69 15.58
CA ALA A 4 -7.77 23.09 14.69
C ALA A 4 -7.88 21.57 14.63
N SER A 5 -8.16 20.91 15.76
CA SER A 5 -8.39 19.46 15.81
C SER A 5 -9.62 19.04 15.03
N SER A 6 -10.71 19.80 15.12
CA SER A 6 -11.96 19.51 14.40
C SER A 6 -11.82 19.67 12.89
N THR A 7 -11.14 20.74 12.42
CA THR A 7 -10.91 20.94 10.97
C THR A 7 -9.97 19.89 10.39
N PHE A 8 -8.95 19.48 11.13
CA PHE A 8 -8.04 18.41 10.71
C PHE A 8 -8.75 17.05 10.62
N SER A 9 -9.60 16.73 11.61
CA SER A 9 -10.41 15.50 11.59
C SER A 9 -11.38 15.46 10.41
N PHE A 10 -12.01 16.60 10.08
CA PHE A 10 -12.91 16.71 8.92
C PHE A 10 -12.16 16.50 7.59
N LEU A 11 -10.95 17.05 7.47
CA LEU A 11 -10.10 16.88 6.29
C LEU A 11 -9.69 15.41 6.10
N LEU A 12 -9.28 14.74 7.19
CA LEU A 12 -8.95 13.31 7.16
C LEU A 12 -10.13 12.43 6.76
N ILE A 13 -11.34 12.72 7.27
CA ILE A 13 -12.55 11.99 6.89
C ILE A 13 -12.85 12.18 5.40
N ASN A 14 -12.73 13.40 4.86
CA ASN A 14 -12.92 13.65 3.45
C ASN A 14 -11.95 12.87 2.58
N ILE A 15 -10.65 12.86 2.91
CA ILE A 15 -9.64 12.09 2.20
C ILE A 15 -9.94 10.60 2.27
N MET A 16 -10.33 10.11 3.44
CA MET A 16 -10.68 8.70 3.64
C MET A 16 -11.90 8.28 2.80
N PHE A 17 -12.92 9.14 2.72
CA PHE A 17 -14.17 8.84 2.02
C PHE A 17 -14.03 8.93 0.50
N PHE A 18 -13.32 9.96 -0.01
CA PHE A 18 -13.23 10.23 -1.44
C PHE A 18 -12.01 9.62 -2.13
N LYS A 19 -10.90 9.41 -1.41
CA LYS A 19 -9.65 8.97 -2.03
C LYS A 19 -9.26 7.54 -1.69
N ILE A 20 -9.55 7.05 -0.48
CA ILE A 20 -9.08 5.74 -0.02
C ILE A 20 -10.18 4.68 -0.04
N GLN A 21 -11.46 5.07 0.03
CA GLN A 21 -12.64 4.19 0.09
C GLN A 21 -12.54 3.06 1.15
N ALA A 22 -11.71 3.25 2.18
CA ALA A 22 -11.53 2.31 3.27
C ALA A 22 -12.20 2.85 4.55
N TYR A 23 -13.14 2.11 5.08
CA TYR A 23 -13.85 2.48 6.31
C TYR A 23 -13.06 2.03 7.54
N CYS A 24 -12.42 2.97 8.24
CA CYS A 24 -11.78 2.70 9.53
C CYS A 24 -12.74 3.08 10.68
N PHE A 25 -13.29 2.09 11.38
CA PHE A 25 -14.21 2.31 12.51
C PHE A 25 -13.61 3.23 13.59
N PHE A 26 -12.35 3.02 13.94
CA PHE A 26 -11.65 3.85 14.94
C PHE A 26 -11.44 5.30 14.47
N CYS A 27 -11.21 5.51 13.17
CA CYS A 27 -11.06 6.85 12.59
C CYS A 27 -12.39 7.63 12.66
N ILE A 28 -13.51 6.97 12.35
CA ILE A 28 -14.85 7.56 12.43
C ILE A 28 -15.19 7.88 13.88
N LEU A 29 -14.95 6.97 14.82
CA LEU A 29 -15.19 7.18 16.23
C LEU A 29 -14.36 8.36 16.81
N SER A 30 -13.09 8.46 16.45
CA SER A 30 -12.20 9.55 16.84
C SER A 30 -12.71 10.91 16.33
N ALA A 31 -13.19 10.94 15.09
CA ALA A 31 -13.75 12.15 14.49
C ALA A 31 -15.05 12.59 15.17
N ILE A 32 -15.96 11.66 15.50
CA ILE A 32 -17.20 11.94 16.23
C ILE A 32 -16.88 12.51 17.63
N LEU A 33 -15.93 11.91 18.34
CA LEU A 33 -15.49 12.40 19.65
C LEU A 33 -14.90 13.81 19.57
N SER A 34 -14.03 14.08 18.59
CA SER A 34 -13.43 15.41 18.38
C SER A 34 -14.50 16.47 18.07
N PHE A 35 -15.49 16.11 17.25
CA PHE A 35 -16.59 17.00 16.91
C PHE A 35 -17.53 17.26 18.11
N SER A 36 -17.79 16.24 18.93
CA SER A 36 -18.59 16.36 20.15
C SER A 36 -17.93 17.30 21.16
N ILE A 37 -16.61 17.19 21.37
CA ILE A 37 -15.85 18.09 22.26
C ILE A 37 -15.91 19.53 21.73
N PHE A 38 -15.83 19.72 20.40
CA PHE A 38 -15.96 21.04 19.80
C PHE A 38 -17.33 21.67 20.06
N ILE A 39 -18.43 20.91 19.88
CA ILE A 39 -19.80 21.38 20.16
C ILE A 39 -19.97 21.75 21.64
N ILE A 40 -19.54 20.88 22.55
CA ILE A 40 -19.63 21.14 24.00
C ILE A 40 -18.84 22.40 24.38
N SER A 41 -17.64 22.58 23.78
CA SER A 41 -16.82 23.77 23.98
C SER A 41 -17.52 25.05 23.49
N MET A 42 -18.25 24.95 22.38
CA MET A 42 -19.03 26.12 21.86
C MET A 42 -20.24 26.46 22.71
N ILE A 43 -20.92 25.47 23.27
CA ILE A 43 -22.11 25.70 24.13
C ILE A 43 -21.72 26.16 25.53
N GLY A 44 -20.61 25.58 26.08
CA GLY A 44 -20.16 25.87 27.45
C GLY A 44 -19.43 27.18 27.62
N ALA A 45 -18.97 27.83 26.57
CA ALA A 45 -18.27 29.09 26.65
C ALA A 45 -19.28 30.27 26.73
N LYS A 46 -19.30 31.00 27.87
CA LYS A 46 -19.97 32.29 28.00
C LYS A 46 -19.15 33.36 27.26
N PHE A 47 -19.56 33.67 26.03
CA PHE A 47 -18.85 34.64 25.21
C PHE A 47 -19.46 36.05 25.39
N GLU A 48 -18.65 36.98 25.87
CA GLU A 48 -19.01 38.38 25.97
C GLU A 48 -19.00 39.08 24.59
N SER A 49 -18.27 38.53 23.61
CA SER A 49 -18.31 38.96 22.21
C SER A 49 -18.03 37.79 21.26
N ARG A 50 -18.94 37.51 20.35
CA ARG A 50 -18.85 36.35 19.41
C ARG A 50 -18.01 36.65 18.16
N GLU A 51 -17.97 37.91 17.72
CA GLU A 51 -17.38 38.30 16.43
C GLU A 51 -15.89 38.01 16.28
N PRO A 52 -14.98 38.39 17.21
CA PRO A 52 -13.55 38.19 17.05
C PRO A 52 -13.16 36.71 17.12
N MET A 53 -14.01 35.87 17.70
CA MET A 53 -13.73 34.45 17.87
C MET A 53 -14.06 33.63 16.63
N ILE A 54 -15.16 33.97 15.93
CA ILE A 54 -15.52 33.39 14.65
C ILE A 54 -14.46 33.69 13.60
N PHE A 55 -13.98 34.96 13.58
CA PHE A 55 -12.94 35.38 12.64
C PHE A 55 -11.59 34.68 12.89
N ARG A 56 -11.18 34.52 14.15
CA ARG A 56 -9.96 33.73 14.48
C ARG A 56 -10.11 32.27 14.14
N GLY A 57 -11.28 31.64 14.36
CA GLY A 57 -11.57 30.28 13.97
C GLY A 57 -11.48 30.07 12.45
N PHE A 58 -11.97 31.03 11.68
CA PHE A 58 -11.95 31.01 10.22
C PHE A 58 -10.52 31.11 9.67
N ILE A 59 -9.66 32.00 10.24
CA ILE A 59 -8.25 32.11 9.87
C ILE A 59 -7.51 30.78 10.13
N VAL A 60 -7.73 30.15 11.29
CA VAL A 60 -7.10 28.86 11.63
C VAL A 60 -7.57 27.77 10.68
N ALA A 61 -8.86 27.71 10.35
CA ALA A 61 -9.40 26.73 9.41
C ALA A 61 -8.76 26.87 8.01
N ILE A 62 -8.68 28.09 7.48
CA ILE A 62 -8.02 28.36 6.18
C ILE A 62 -6.55 28.00 6.23
N SER A 63 -5.83 28.34 7.30
CA SER A 63 -4.40 28.01 7.42
C SER A 63 -4.14 26.51 7.43
N VAL A 64 -5.00 25.73 8.11
CA VAL A 64 -4.92 24.27 8.13
C VAL A 64 -5.26 23.67 6.77
N LEU A 65 -6.27 24.20 6.08
CA LEU A 65 -6.62 23.76 4.73
C LEU A 65 -5.51 24.04 3.72
N LEU A 66 -4.97 25.25 3.72
CA LEU A 66 -3.86 25.63 2.82
C LEU A 66 -2.60 24.83 3.13
N GLY A 67 -2.24 24.66 4.40
CA GLY A 67 -1.11 23.84 4.81
C GLY A 67 -1.27 22.39 4.40
N GLY A 68 -2.47 21.83 4.55
CA GLY A 68 -2.80 20.48 4.13
C GLY A 68 -2.76 20.29 2.60
N LEU A 69 -3.20 21.30 1.85
CA LEU A 69 -3.10 21.27 0.38
C LEU A 69 -1.65 21.37 -0.09
N ILE A 70 -0.84 22.27 0.50
CA ILE A 70 0.59 22.39 0.17
C ILE A 70 1.34 21.11 0.51
N TRP A 71 1.04 20.48 1.66
CA TRP A 71 1.60 19.17 2.00
C TRP A 71 1.20 18.11 0.97
N SER A 72 -0.07 18.06 0.59
CA SER A 72 -0.60 17.09 -0.38
C SER A 72 0.03 17.22 -1.78
N THR A 73 0.46 18.43 -2.17
CA THR A 73 1.12 18.68 -3.47
C THR A 73 2.63 18.42 -3.44
N ASN A 74 3.25 18.47 -2.24
CA ASN A 74 4.68 18.22 -2.06
C ASN A 74 5.02 16.77 -1.69
N VAL A 75 4.02 15.91 -1.47
CA VAL A 75 4.24 14.45 -1.41
C VAL A 75 4.51 14.00 -2.83
N ASP A 76 5.76 13.67 -3.12
CA ASP A 76 6.22 13.18 -4.42
C ASP A 76 5.27 12.11 -4.96
N PRO A 77 4.62 12.32 -6.11
CA PRO A 77 3.76 11.33 -6.73
C PRO A 77 4.53 10.07 -7.17
N SER A 78 5.86 10.09 -7.13
CA SER A 78 6.71 8.93 -7.40
C SER A 78 6.61 7.84 -6.33
N ASN A 79 6.09 8.15 -5.14
CA ASN A 79 5.73 7.19 -4.08
C ASN A 79 4.21 6.98 -3.96
N ALA A 80 3.40 7.69 -4.71
CA ALA A 80 2.04 7.26 -4.97
C ALA A 80 2.17 5.99 -5.81
N ILE A 81 1.83 4.84 -5.24
CA ILE A 81 1.47 3.67 -6.00
C ILE A 81 0.56 4.20 -7.10
N ASP A 82 1.05 4.18 -8.36
CA ASP A 82 0.19 4.38 -9.50
C ASP A 82 -0.88 3.30 -9.38
N VAL A 83 -2.00 3.68 -8.77
CA VAL A 83 -3.26 2.96 -8.91
C VAL A 83 -3.64 3.21 -10.37
N ALA A 84 -2.89 2.53 -11.23
CA ALA A 84 -3.18 2.48 -12.64
C ALA A 84 -4.60 1.98 -12.78
N ASN A 85 -5.45 2.84 -13.27
CA ASN A 85 -6.81 2.59 -13.75
C ASN A 85 -7.54 1.44 -13.03
N PRO A 86 -8.61 1.68 -12.25
CA PRO A 86 -9.37 0.64 -11.57
C PRO A 86 -10.09 -0.34 -12.53
N THR A 87 -9.81 -0.30 -13.82
CA THR A 87 -10.41 -1.15 -14.86
C THR A 87 -9.57 -2.35 -15.28
N GLU A 88 -8.31 -2.46 -14.87
CA GLU A 88 -7.51 -3.67 -15.10
C GLU A 88 -7.01 -4.20 -13.75
N ASN A 89 -7.46 -5.39 -13.36
CA ASN A 89 -7.02 -6.13 -12.17
C ASN A 89 -5.59 -6.67 -12.38
N VAL A 90 -4.62 -5.76 -12.47
CA VAL A 90 -3.20 -6.03 -12.78
C VAL A 90 -2.33 -5.51 -11.64
N SER A 91 -1.23 -6.20 -11.38
CA SER A 91 -0.23 -5.78 -10.39
C SER A 91 0.33 -4.39 -10.69
N PRO A 92 0.61 -3.56 -9.66
CA PRO A 92 1.27 -2.26 -9.84
C PRO A 92 2.59 -2.38 -10.60
N ILE A 93 2.98 -1.29 -11.27
CA ILE A 93 4.21 -1.23 -12.08
C ILE A 93 5.44 -1.34 -11.16
N ILE A 94 6.39 -2.19 -11.56
CA ILE A 94 7.68 -2.30 -10.88
C ILE A 94 8.59 -1.16 -11.37
N THR A 95 9.08 -0.36 -10.43
CA THR A 95 9.88 0.84 -10.72
C THR A 95 11.39 0.61 -10.57
N THR A 96 11.80 -0.34 -9.72
CA THR A 96 13.21 -0.68 -9.50
C THR A 96 13.81 -1.37 -10.72
N SER A 97 15.06 -1.04 -11.06
CA SER A 97 15.83 -1.74 -12.09
C SER A 97 16.51 -2.98 -11.51
N SER A 98 16.72 -3.98 -12.34
CA SER A 98 17.41 -5.21 -11.95
C SER A 98 18.91 -5.13 -12.24
N SER A 99 19.74 -5.64 -11.32
CA SER A 99 21.14 -5.95 -11.64
C SER A 99 21.21 -7.17 -12.57
N PRO A 100 22.31 -7.37 -13.32
CA PRO A 100 22.50 -8.58 -14.11
C PRO A 100 22.44 -9.87 -13.26
N GLN A 101 22.85 -9.80 -12.00
CA GLN A 101 22.80 -10.91 -11.04
C GLN A 101 21.35 -11.29 -10.71
N LYS A 102 20.50 -10.30 -10.46
CA LYS A 102 19.04 -10.54 -10.23
C LYS A 102 18.38 -11.21 -11.41
N VAL A 103 18.69 -10.78 -12.65
CA VAL A 103 18.16 -11.39 -13.86
C VAL A 103 18.62 -12.83 -14.00
N LYS A 104 19.90 -13.13 -13.77
CA LYS A 104 20.43 -14.51 -13.79
C LYS A 104 19.77 -15.38 -12.73
N PHE A 105 19.57 -14.82 -11.52
CA PHE A 105 18.91 -15.53 -10.43
C PHE A 105 17.44 -15.83 -10.78
N ALA A 106 16.70 -14.87 -11.30
CA ALA A 106 15.32 -15.08 -11.73
C ALA A 106 15.19 -16.19 -12.81
N LYS A 107 16.08 -16.21 -13.80
CA LYS A 107 16.16 -17.26 -14.80
C LYS A 107 16.43 -18.63 -14.18
N PHE A 108 17.36 -18.68 -13.21
CA PHE A 108 17.66 -19.92 -12.47
C PHE A 108 16.42 -20.42 -11.72
N LEU A 109 15.67 -19.54 -11.01
CA LEU A 109 14.46 -19.92 -10.30
C LEU A 109 13.43 -20.53 -11.25
N SER A 110 13.18 -19.88 -12.38
CA SER A 110 12.23 -20.35 -13.39
C SER A 110 12.65 -21.68 -14.05
N ALA A 111 13.95 -21.85 -14.33
CA ALA A 111 14.49 -23.09 -14.91
C ALA A 111 14.36 -24.28 -13.94
N ASN A 112 14.39 -24.03 -12.64
CA ASN A 112 14.22 -25.04 -11.60
C ASN A 112 12.77 -25.20 -11.12
N ASN A 113 11.78 -24.67 -11.87
CA ASN A 113 10.36 -24.72 -11.54
C ASN A 113 9.99 -24.14 -10.18
N ILE A 114 10.75 -23.16 -9.72
CA ILE A 114 10.41 -22.39 -8.53
C ILE A 114 9.40 -21.33 -8.93
N VAL A 115 8.25 -21.31 -8.25
CA VAL A 115 7.08 -20.52 -8.63
C VAL A 115 6.73 -19.55 -7.50
N MET A 116 6.43 -18.32 -7.86
CA MET A 116 5.88 -17.32 -6.96
C MET A 116 4.36 -17.22 -7.15
N TYR A 117 3.59 -17.49 -6.12
CA TYR A 117 2.15 -17.27 -6.07
C TYR A 117 1.88 -15.86 -5.54
N SER A 118 1.09 -15.09 -6.27
CA SER A 118 0.90 -13.65 -6.06
C SER A 118 -0.57 -13.28 -6.22
N ALA A 119 -0.98 -12.17 -5.60
CA ALA A 119 -2.23 -11.51 -5.91
C ALA A 119 -1.94 -10.06 -6.33
N TYR A 120 -2.57 -9.57 -7.39
CA TYR A 120 -2.27 -8.24 -7.96
C TYR A 120 -2.45 -7.11 -6.95
N TRP A 121 -3.40 -7.24 -6.05
CA TRP A 121 -3.71 -6.27 -4.98
C TRP A 121 -2.83 -6.39 -3.74
N CYS A 122 -1.94 -7.40 -3.67
CA CYS A 122 -1.13 -7.68 -2.48
C CYS A 122 0.11 -6.77 -2.41
N PRO A 123 0.25 -5.88 -1.41
CA PRO A 123 1.39 -4.99 -1.29
C PRO A 123 2.71 -5.75 -1.09
N HIS A 124 2.72 -6.82 -0.29
CA HIS A 124 3.91 -7.64 -0.06
C HIS A 124 4.38 -8.39 -1.34
N CYS A 125 3.45 -8.71 -2.24
CA CYS A 125 3.80 -9.25 -3.55
C CYS A 125 4.49 -8.20 -4.42
N HIS A 126 4.01 -6.96 -4.35
CA HIS A 126 4.65 -5.84 -5.02
C HIS A 126 6.06 -5.61 -4.46
N ASP A 127 6.22 -5.57 -3.14
CA ASP A 127 7.53 -5.43 -2.48
C ASP A 127 8.49 -6.54 -2.92
N GLN A 128 8.03 -7.79 -2.94
CA GLN A 128 8.83 -8.92 -3.41
C GLN A 128 9.29 -8.74 -4.87
N LYS A 129 8.39 -8.28 -5.75
CA LYS A 129 8.71 -8.00 -7.15
C LYS A 129 9.70 -6.81 -7.27
N GLN A 130 9.56 -5.79 -6.42
CA GLN A 130 10.49 -4.65 -6.37
C GLN A 130 11.92 -5.08 -5.97
N LEU A 131 12.09 -6.08 -5.09
CA LEU A 131 13.40 -6.64 -4.75
C LEU A 131 14.13 -7.22 -5.97
N PHE A 132 13.40 -7.87 -6.87
CA PHE A 132 13.96 -8.39 -8.12
C PHE A 132 14.20 -7.28 -9.16
N GLY A 133 13.28 -6.33 -9.27
CA GLY A 133 13.27 -5.30 -10.29
C GLY A 133 12.56 -5.71 -11.57
N LYS A 134 12.26 -4.73 -12.41
CA LYS A 134 11.37 -4.87 -13.59
C LYS A 134 11.87 -5.86 -14.65
N GLU A 135 13.19 -6.00 -14.82
CA GLU A 135 13.77 -6.91 -15.81
C GLU A 135 13.75 -8.36 -15.30
N ALA A 136 14.15 -8.59 -14.03
CA ALA A 136 14.20 -9.91 -13.44
C ALA A 136 12.81 -10.49 -13.20
N VAL A 137 11.81 -9.67 -12.84
CA VAL A 137 10.42 -10.14 -12.64
C VAL A 137 9.84 -10.76 -13.91
N LYS A 138 10.23 -10.29 -15.10
CA LYS A 138 9.79 -10.88 -16.38
C LYS A 138 10.29 -12.30 -16.62
N GLU A 139 11.38 -12.65 -15.95
CA GLU A 139 11.99 -13.97 -16.04
C GLU A 139 11.46 -14.93 -14.96
N LEU A 140 10.69 -14.43 -13.97
CA LEU A 140 10.11 -15.28 -12.92
C LEU A 140 8.84 -15.99 -13.40
N LYS A 141 8.63 -17.21 -12.94
CA LYS A 141 7.33 -17.86 -12.96
C LYS A 141 6.46 -17.26 -11.85
N VAL A 142 5.54 -16.37 -12.20
CA VAL A 142 4.57 -15.79 -11.27
C VAL A 142 3.18 -16.26 -11.65
N VAL A 143 2.46 -16.83 -10.69
CA VAL A 143 1.06 -17.26 -10.84
C VAL A 143 0.17 -16.24 -10.12
N GLU A 144 -0.80 -15.70 -10.86
CA GLU A 144 -1.81 -14.80 -10.29
C GLU A 144 -2.92 -15.64 -9.67
N CYS A 145 -3.15 -15.43 -8.36
CA CYS A 145 -4.12 -16.19 -7.57
C CYS A 145 -5.40 -15.42 -7.25
N ALA A 146 -5.46 -14.11 -7.54
CA ALA A 146 -6.68 -13.36 -7.35
C ALA A 146 -7.70 -13.78 -8.43
N LYS A 147 -8.90 -14.21 -8.00
CA LYS A 147 -9.95 -14.75 -8.89
C LYS A 147 -10.36 -13.78 -10.01
N ASP A 148 -10.26 -12.49 -9.74
CA ASP A 148 -10.56 -11.39 -10.66
C ASP A 148 -9.31 -10.80 -11.31
N GLY A 149 -8.12 -11.35 -11.02
CA GLY A 149 -6.85 -10.93 -11.62
C GLY A 149 -6.77 -11.31 -13.09
N LYS A 150 -6.01 -10.53 -13.87
CA LYS A 150 -5.75 -10.84 -15.28
C LYS A 150 -4.88 -12.09 -15.40
N ASP A 151 -5.23 -12.96 -16.32
CA ASP A 151 -4.52 -14.23 -16.59
C ASP A 151 -4.31 -15.09 -15.33
N ASN A 152 -5.30 -15.08 -14.41
CA ASN A 152 -5.19 -15.80 -13.14
C ASN A 152 -5.32 -17.32 -13.32
N ASP A 153 -4.69 -18.06 -12.40
CA ASP A 153 -4.86 -19.49 -12.19
C ASP A 153 -5.31 -19.77 -10.76
N TYR A 154 -6.48 -19.24 -10.43
CA TYR A 154 -7.07 -19.33 -9.09
C TYR A 154 -7.25 -20.79 -8.66
N GLU A 155 -7.66 -21.68 -9.57
CA GLU A 155 -7.90 -23.10 -9.27
C GLU A 155 -6.61 -23.82 -8.89
N LEU A 156 -5.51 -23.54 -9.59
CA LEU A 156 -4.19 -24.06 -9.23
C LEU A 156 -3.80 -23.60 -7.81
N CYS A 157 -3.99 -22.33 -7.50
CA CYS A 157 -3.67 -21.80 -6.17
C CYS A 157 -4.48 -22.47 -5.06
N GLN A 158 -5.77 -22.76 -5.31
CA GLN A 158 -6.60 -23.51 -4.37
C GLN A 158 -6.12 -24.95 -4.20
N THR A 159 -5.80 -25.62 -5.30
CA THR A 159 -5.29 -27.01 -5.29
C THR A 159 -3.95 -27.11 -4.56
N LYS A 160 -3.09 -26.12 -4.70
CA LYS A 160 -1.80 -26.03 -4.01
C LYS A 160 -1.93 -25.61 -2.54
N GLY A 161 -3.12 -25.24 -2.07
CA GLY A 161 -3.36 -24.82 -0.71
C GLY A 161 -2.72 -23.47 -0.35
N ILE A 162 -2.60 -22.55 -1.32
CA ILE A 162 -2.03 -21.22 -1.10
C ILE A 162 -2.96 -20.42 -0.20
N SER A 163 -2.52 -20.12 1.03
CA SER A 163 -3.31 -19.43 2.06
C SER A 163 -2.84 -17.98 2.33
N GLY A 164 -1.73 -17.58 1.73
CA GLY A 164 -1.16 -16.22 1.91
C GLY A 164 -0.29 -15.81 0.75
N PHE A 165 -0.06 -14.50 0.61
CA PHE A 165 0.72 -13.93 -0.49
C PHE A 165 1.80 -12.96 0.01
N PRO A 166 2.97 -12.94 -0.65
CA PRO A 166 3.43 -13.89 -1.65
C PRO A 166 3.69 -15.28 -1.04
N SER A 167 3.59 -16.34 -1.84
CA SER A 167 4.08 -17.68 -1.48
C SER A 167 5.02 -18.20 -2.55
N TRP A 168 6.02 -18.95 -2.13
CA TRP A 168 7.01 -19.56 -3.02
C TRP A 168 6.89 -21.07 -2.96
N GLU A 169 6.79 -21.72 -4.11
CA GLU A 169 6.92 -23.17 -4.23
C GLU A 169 8.37 -23.51 -4.59
N ILE A 170 9.05 -24.19 -3.66
CA ILE A 170 10.45 -24.60 -3.80
C ILE A 170 10.51 -26.13 -3.58
N ASN A 171 10.85 -26.89 -4.60
CA ASN A 171 10.93 -28.36 -4.52
C ASN A 171 9.62 -29.03 -3.99
N GLY A 172 8.46 -28.43 -4.29
CA GLY A 172 7.15 -28.93 -3.83
C GLY A 172 6.74 -28.45 -2.44
N GLU A 173 7.57 -27.72 -1.73
CA GLU A 173 7.25 -27.08 -0.45
C GLU A 173 6.74 -25.65 -0.67
N ILE A 174 5.66 -25.27 0.02
CA ILE A 174 5.09 -23.92 -0.04
C ILE A 174 5.59 -23.10 1.17
N ILE A 175 6.27 -22.01 0.88
CA ILE A 175 6.79 -21.07 1.89
C ILE A 175 6.13 -19.71 1.70
N SER A 176 5.30 -19.28 2.66
CA SER A 176 4.59 -18.00 2.58
C SER A 176 5.42 -16.84 3.12
N GLY A 177 5.17 -15.66 2.58
CA GLY A 177 5.75 -14.37 2.96
C GLY A 177 6.84 -13.88 2.02
N THR A 178 7.14 -12.58 2.13
CA THR A 178 8.24 -11.93 1.42
C THR A 178 9.58 -12.53 1.85
N ARG A 179 10.46 -12.81 0.89
CA ARG A 179 11.78 -13.39 1.13
C ARG A 179 12.87 -12.48 0.60
N ASP A 180 13.94 -12.37 1.36
CA ASP A 180 15.17 -11.76 0.87
C ASP A 180 15.77 -12.60 -0.26
N LEU A 181 16.45 -11.97 -1.22
CA LEU A 181 17.03 -12.67 -2.37
C LEU A 181 18.13 -13.64 -1.96
N ASN A 182 18.92 -13.31 -0.94
CA ASN A 182 19.96 -14.20 -0.43
C ASN A 182 19.36 -15.41 0.31
N GLU A 183 18.24 -15.21 1.03
CA GLU A 183 17.49 -16.31 1.64
C GLU A 183 16.95 -17.27 0.57
N LEU A 184 16.34 -16.73 -0.49
CA LEU A 184 15.86 -17.54 -1.62
C LEU A 184 17.02 -18.27 -2.31
N ALA A 185 18.14 -17.60 -2.54
CA ALA A 185 19.32 -18.21 -3.14
C ALA A 185 19.82 -19.40 -2.31
N THR A 186 19.88 -19.24 -0.99
CA THR A 186 20.27 -20.31 -0.06
C THR A 186 19.29 -21.50 -0.11
N LYS A 187 17.98 -21.23 -0.03
CA LYS A 187 16.93 -22.26 -0.06
C LYS A 187 16.87 -23.03 -1.37
N THR A 188 17.28 -22.39 -2.47
CA THR A 188 17.26 -22.98 -3.82
C THR A 188 18.62 -23.53 -4.27
N ASN A 189 19.62 -23.52 -3.38
CA ASN A 189 21.00 -23.94 -3.67
C ASN A 189 21.60 -23.23 -4.89
N TYR A 190 21.29 -21.95 -5.07
CA TYR A 190 21.84 -21.13 -6.14
C TYR A 190 23.34 -20.92 -5.92
N GLN A 191 24.17 -21.26 -6.94
CA GLN A 191 25.63 -21.16 -6.89
C GLN A 191 26.19 -19.96 -7.67
N GLY A 192 25.32 -19.04 -8.08
CA GLY A 192 25.75 -17.82 -8.78
C GLY A 192 26.21 -16.70 -7.85
N ASP A 193 26.52 -15.55 -8.46
CA ASP A 193 26.91 -14.34 -7.72
C ASP A 193 25.71 -13.79 -6.94
N LEU A 194 25.92 -13.54 -5.64
CA LEU A 194 24.91 -13.06 -4.68
C LEU A 194 24.94 -11.54 -4.48
N ASN A 195 25.69 -10.78 -5.29
CA ASN A 195 25.67 -9.31 -5.27
C ASN A 195 24.42 -8.77 -6.00
N PHE A 196 23.26 -8.93 -5.34
CA PHE A 196 21.96 -8.53 -5.87
C PHE A 196 21.71 -7.02 -5.90
#